data_7c4113532ca5b06174f1fb4c9e6c8fb6
#
_entry.id   7c4113532ca5b06174f1fb4c9e6c8fb6
#
_cell.length_a   1.000
_cell.length_b   1.000
_cell.length_c   1.000
_cell.angle_alpha   90.00
_cell.angle_beta   90.00
_cell.angle_gamma   90.00
#
_symmetry.space_group_name_H-M   'P 1'
#
loop_
_entity.id
_entity.type
_entity.pdbx_description
1 polymer ?
#
loop_
_entity_poly.entity_id
_entity_poly.type
_entity_poly.pdbx_seq_one_letter_code
_entity_poly.pdbx_strand_id
1 'polypeptide(L)'
;MTMFDAWRARSPHYGETHEALAQSVRRFVSSEIAPHIDRWEAEGELPRDLHVKAAQAGILGLRYPEEYGGHSDGFDIFHGLVLTEELAAVGAGGLGASLMTHGIGLPPVLALGSEELKRRVAPPVLAGERIIALGITEPSGGSDVAALRTKAVRDGDAYIVNGSKMFITSGMRADW
;
A
#
# COMPACT_ATOMS: atom_id res chain seq x y z
N MET A 1 10.45 -4.34 -23.91
CA MET A 1 8.99 -4.20 -24.13
C MET A 1 8.31 -5.36 -23.45
N THR A 2 7.50 -5.07 -22.46
CA THR A 2 6.73 -6.09 -21.71
C THR A 2 5.43 -6.43 -22.45
N MET A 3 4.75 -7.48 -22.01
CA MET A 3 3.40 -7.80 -22.50
C MET A 3 2.43 -6.63 -22.25
N PHE A 4 2.56 -5.94 -21.12
CA PHE A 4 1.75 -4.79 -20.76
C PHE A 4 1.97 -3.59 -21.69
N ASP A 5 3.21 -3.31 -22.11
CA ASP A 5 3.50 -2.23 -23.05
C ASP A 5 2.72 -2.38 -24.37
N ALA A 6 2.68 -3.60 -24.91
CA ALA A 6 1.95 -3.89 -26.14
C ALA A 6 0.42 -3.75 -25.97
N TRP A 7 -0.07 -3.99 -24.76
CA TRP A 7 -1.49 -3.87 -24.42
C TRP A 7 -1.90 -2.41 -24.24
N ARG A 8 -1.13 -1.64 -23.47
CA ARG A 8 -1.34 -0.21 -23.26
C ARG A 8 -1.34 0.56 -24.57
N ALA A 9 -0.39 0.28 -25.47
CA ALA A 9 -0.27 0.94 -26.78
C ALA A 9 -1.49 0.77 -27.69
N ARG A 10 -2.37 -0.20 -27.43
CA ARG A 10 -3.60 -0.46 -28.20
C ARG A 10 -4.86 0.08 -27.54
N SER A 11 -4.76 0.52 -26.30
CA SER A 11 -5.90 0.99 -25.52
C SER A 11 -6.01 2.51 -25.57
N PRO A 12 -7.21 3.07 -25.79
CA PRO A 12 -7.41 4.52 -25.81
C PRO A 12 -7.36 5.17 -24.42
N HIS A 13 -7.22 4.37 -23.35
CA HIS A 13 -7.23 4.82 -21.98
C HIS A 13 -5.85 5.18 -21.42
N TYR A 14 -4.79 4.84 -22.16
CA TYR A 14 -3.42 5.13 -21.74
C TYR A 14 -2.81 6.22 -22.63
N GLY A 15 -2.15 7.19 -22.00
CA GLY A 15 -1.46 8.29 -22.67
C GLY A 15 -0.03 8.46 -22.12
N GLU A 16 0.58 9.59 -22.45
CA GLU A 16 1.98 9.89 -22.13
C GLU A 16 2.27 9.85 -20.63
N THR A 17 1.35 10.32 -19.78
CA THR A 17 1.52 10.32 -18.32
C THR A 17 1.55 8.91 -17.74
N HIS A 18 0.74 8.00 -18.28
CA HIS A 18 0.73 6.59 -17.91
C HIS A 18 2.06 5.90 -18.27
N GLU A 19 2.58 6.18 -19.46
CA GLU A 19 3.86 5.63 -19.91
C GLU A 19 5.05 6.21 -19.12
N ALA A 20 4.99 7.49 -18.77
CA ALA A 20 5.99 8.11 -17.89
C ALA A 20 6.00 7.45 -16.50
N LEU A 21 4.82 7.18 -15.93
CA LEU A 21 4.69 6.43 -14.68
C LEU A 21 5.25 5.01 -14.84
N ALA A 22 4.88 4.28 -15.90
CA ALA A 22 5.38 2.93 -16.14
C ALA A 22 6.91 2.88 -16.16
N GLN A 23 7.54 3.82 -16.87
CA GLN A 23 9.00 3.92 -16.93
C GLN A 23 9.61 4.24 -15.56
N SER A 24 8.97 5.10 -14.77
CA SER A 24 9.45 5.46 -13.44
C SER A 24 9.38 4.27 -12.48
N VAL A 25 8.23 3.58 -12.40
CA VAL A 25 8.06 2.39 -11.57
C VAL A 25 9.00 1.26 -12.02
N ARG A 26 9.15 1.06 -13.32
CA ARG A 26 10.07 0.04 -13.87
C ARG A 26 11.52 0.30 -13.48
N ARG A 27 11.96 1.56 -13.50
CA ARG A 27 13.31 1.92 -13.00
C ARG A 27 13.45 1.59 -11.52
N PHE A 28 12.47 1.98 -10.70
CA PHE A 28 12.46 1.66 -9.28
C PHE A 28 12.51 0.15 -9.03
N VAL A 29 11.68 -0.62 -9.72
CA VAL A 29 11.67 -2.09 -9.63
C VAL A 29 13.02 -2.69 -10.00
N SER A 30 13.61 -2.25 -11.10
CA SER A 30 14.87 -2.82 -11.59
C SER A 30 16.08 -2.44 -10.73
N SER A 31 16.09 -1.27 -10.08
CA SER A 31 17.20 -0.84 -9.22
C SER A 31 17.05 -1.27 -7.76
N GLU A 32 15.85 -1.15 -7.20
CA GLU A 32 15.64 -1.30 -5.76
C GLU A 32 15.05 -2.66 -5.36
N ILE A 33 14.40 -3.38 -6.27
CA ILE A 33 13.68 -4.61 -5.96
C ILE A 33 14.32 -5.84 -6.61
N ALA A 34 14.41 -5.85 -7.92
CA ALA A 34 14.81 -7.04 -8.68
C ALA A 34 16.16 -7.65 -8.23
N PRO A 35 17.20 -6.86 -7.89
CA PRO A 35 18.48 -7.43 -7.44
C PRO A 35 18.41 -8.12 -6.08
N HIS A 36 17.35 -7.93 -5.32
CA HIS A 36 17.25 -8.34 -3.92
C HIS A 36 16.11 -9.30 -3.62
N ILE A 37 15.18 -9.48 -4.56
CA ILE A 37 13.90 -10.16 -4.31
C ILE A 37 14.07 -11.60 -3.83
N ASP A 38 14.95 -12.39 -4.44
CA ASP A 38 15.17 -13.77 -4.05
C ASP A 38 15.65 -13.91 -2.60
N ARG A 39 16.49 -12.97 -2.17
CA ARG A 39 16.95 -12.90 -0.78
C ARG A 39 15.82 -12.55 0.17
N TRP A 40 15.03 -11.52 -0.15
CA TRP A 40 13.91 -11.10 0.70
C TRP A 40 12.80 -12.15 0.81
N GLU A 41 12.53 -12.86 -0.28
CA GLU A 41 11.61 -14.01 -0.28
C GLU A 41 12.13 -15.13 0.63
N ALA A 42 13.42 -15.43 0.61
CA ALA A 42 14.03 -16.44 1.47
C ALA A 42 14.06 -16.00 2.94
N GLU A 43 14.28 -14.73 3.22
CA GLU A 43 14.25 -14.13 4.56
C GLU A 43 12.82 -13.95 5.09
N GLY A 44 11.81 -13.90 4.20
CA GLY A 44 10.41 -13.67 4.55
C GLY A 44 10.12 -12.23 5.00
N GLU A 45 11.03 -11.29 4.70
CA GLU A 45 10.90 -9.90 5.15
C GLU A 45 11.44 -8.90 4.11
N LEU A 46 10.73 -7.78 3.94
CA LEU A 46 11.19 -6.62 3.17
C LEU A 46 11.89 -5.62 4.09
N PRO A 47 12.98 -4.97 3.65
CA PRO A 47 13.60 -3.91 4.43
C PRO A 47 12.67 -2.70 4.56
N ARG A 48 12.64 -2.07 5.73
CA ARG A 48 11.76 -0.91 5.98
C ARG A 48 12.12 0.30 5.11
N ASP A 49 13.40 0.49 4.77
CA ASP A 49 13.85 1.59 3.91
C ASP A 49 13.30 1.50 2.48
N LEU A 50 12.85 0.32 2.03
CA LEU A 50 12.18 0.18 0.74
C LEU A 50 10.91 1.02 0.66
N HIS A 51 10.17 1.19 1.77
CA HIS A 51 9.00 2.06 1.81
C HIS A 51 9.39 3.53 1.62
N VAL A 52 10.46 3.99 2.27
CA VAL A 52 10.97 5.36 2.09
C VAL A 52 11.40 5.59 0.65
N LYS A 53 12.13 4.64 0.06
CA LYS A 53 12.54 4.71 -1.35
C LYS A 53 11.35 4.74 -2.31
N ALA A 54 10.33 3.93 -2.04
CA ALA A 54 9.09 3.92 -2.82
C ALA A 54 8.32 5.26 -2.71
N ALA A 55 8.29 5.86 -1.51
CA ALA A 55 7.72 7.19 -1.31
C ALA A 55 8.47 8.26 -2.10
N GLN A 56 9.82 8.25 -2.03
CA GLN A 56 10.68 9.17 -2.80
C GLN A 56 10.52 9.01 -4.32
N ALA A 57 10.21 7.81 -4.78
CA ALA A 57 9.86 7.53 -6.18
C ALA A 57 8.41 7.93 -6.54
N GLY A 58 7.63 8.52 -5.62
CA GLY A 58 6.25 8.93 -5.83
C GLY A 58 5.21 7.79 -5.82
N ILE A 59 5.63 6.57 -5.48
CA ILE A 59 4.80 5.36 -5.56
C ILE A 59 3.73 5.33 -4.46
N LEU A 60 4.11 5.60 -3.20
CA LEU A 60 3.18 5.47 -2.08
C LEU A 60 2.14 6.59 -2.04
N GLY A 61 2.48 7.79 -2.52
CA GLY A 61 1.59 8.94 -2.54
C GLY A 61 0.59 8.96 -3.69
N LEU A 62 0.69 8.03 -4.65
CA LEU A 62 -0.13 8.04 -5.86
C LEU A 62 -1.62 7.98 -5.54
N ARG A 63 -2.39 8.98 -6.04
CA ARG A 63 -3.84 9.14 -5.85
C ARG A 63 -4.29 9.49 -4.43
N TYR A 64 -3.36 9.80 -3.53
CA TYR A 64 -3.69 10.33 -2.20
C TYR A 64 -3.72 11.87 -2.20
N PRO A 65 -4.48 12.49 -1.27
CA PRO A 65 -4.59 13.95 -1.19
C PRO A 65 -3.24 14.63 -0.94
N GLU A 66 -2.98 15.73 -1.62
CA GLU A 66 -1.74 16.49 -1.53
C GLU A 66 -1.51 17.09 -0.13
N GLU A 67 -2.60 17.46 0.56
CA GLU A 67 -2.55 17.99 1.93
C GLU A 67 -1.95 17.01 2.95
N TYR A 68 -1.85 15.70 2.62
CA TYR A 68 -1.22 14.67 3.42
C TYR A 68 0.09 14.14 2.79
N GLY A 69 0.59 14.80 1.74
CA GLY A 69 1.82 14.40 1.06
C GLY A 69 1.63 13.42 -0.09
N GLY A 70 0.39 13.28 -0.57
CA GLY A 70 0.06 12.49 -1.75
C GLY A 70 0.20 13.27 -3.06
N HIS A 71 -0.15 12.61 -4.16
CA HIS A 71 -0.17 13.14 -5.53
C HIS A 71 -1.46 12.66 -6.20
N SER A 72 -2.50 13.49 -6.20
CA SER A 72 -3.81 13.16 -6.78
C SER A 72 -4.09 13.87 -8.09
N ASP A 73 -3.52 15.03 -8.30
CA ASP A 73 -3.78 15.83 -9.51
C ASP A 73 -3.22 15.15 -10.76
N GLY A 74 -4.05 15.06 -11.79
CA GLY A 74 -3.69 14.41 -13.06
C GLY A 74 -3.61 12.88 -13.04
N PHE A 75 -3.90 12.22 -11.90
CA PHE A 75 -3.88 10.76 -11.77
C PHE A 75 -5.29 10.15 -11.78
N ASP A 76 -5.48 9.12 -12.61
CA ASP A 76 -6.72 8.36 -12.74
C ASP A 76 -6.56 6.89 -12.33
N ILE A 77 -7.59 6.08 -12.55
CA ILE A 77 -7.57 4.66 -12.21
C ILE A 77 -6.52 3.88 -13.03
N PHE A 78 -6.25 4.30 -14.27
CA PHE A 78 -5.31 3.62 -15.16
C PHE A 78 -3.85 3.80 -14.69
N HIS A 79 -3.53 4.91 -14.04
CA HIS A 79 -2.24 5.07 -13.34
C HIS A 79 -2.07 4.03 -12.23
N GLY A 80 -3.13 3.74 -11.47
CA GLY A 80 -3.12 2.66 -10.48
C GLY A 80 -2.91 1.27 -11.09
N LEU A 81 -3.50 1.02 -12.26
CA LEU A 81 -3.27 -0.23 -12.99
C LEU A 81 -1.81 -0.34 -13.46
N VAL A 82 -1.26 0.72 -14.05
CA VAL A 82 0.15 0.78 -14.47
C VAL A 82 1.09 0.48 -13.31
N LEU A 83 0.88 1.10 -12.13
CA LEU A 83 1.65 0.84 -10.94
C LEU A 83 1.60 -0.65 -10.56
N THR A 84 0.40 -1.23 -10.55
CA THR A 84 0.21 -2.64 -10.20
C THR A 84 0.89 -3.57 -11.21
N GLU A 85 0.77 -3.30 -12.50
CA GLU A 85 1.40 -4.07 -13.58
C GLU A 85 2.93 -4.10 -13.44
N GLU A 86 3.53 -2.94 -13.24
CA GLU A 86 5.00 -2.84 -13.15
C GLU A 86 5.55 -3.45 -11.85
N LEU A 87 4.85 -3.31 -10.73
CA LEU A 87 5.22 -4.00 -9.49
C LEU A 87 5.04 -5.53 -9.60
N ALA A 88 3.98 -5.99 -10.25
CA ALA A 88 3.71 -7.42 -10.43
C ALA A 88 4.72 -8.11 -11.36
N ALA A 89 5.41 -7.37 -12.21
CA ALA A 89 6.41 -7.90 -13.14
C ALA A 89 7.59 -8.60 -12.42
N VAL A 90 7.80 -8.32 -11.13
CA VAL A 90 8.80 -9.01 -10.29
C VAL A 90 8.42 -10.46 -10.01
N GLY A 91 7.13 -10.81 -10.08
CA GLY A 91 6.63 -12.16 -9.78
C GLY A 91 6.51 -12.48 -8.29
N ALA A 92 6.73 -11.51 -7.39
CA ALA A 92 6.67 -11.68 -5.94
C ALA A 92 5.42 -11.02 -5.35
N GLY A 93 4.34 -11.79 -5.18
CA GLY A 93 3.06 -11.28 -4.68
C GLY A 93 3.13 -10.75 -3.24
N GLY A 94 3.94 -11.38 -2.39
CA GLY A 94 4.18 -10.95 -1.01
C GLY A 94 4.81 -9.56 -0.91
N LEU A 95 5.72 -9.24 -1.83
CA LEU A 95 6.32 -7.90 -1.93
C LEU A 95 5.27 -6.84 -2.22
N GLY A 96 4.50 -7.03 -3.29
CA GLY A 96 3.46 -6.06 -3.68
C GLY A 96 2.46 -5.82 -2.54
N ALA A 97 1.97 -6.90 -1.91
CA ALA A 97 1.05 -6.81 -0.78
C ALA A 97 1.68 -6.06 0.41
N SER A 98 2.92 -6.35 0.77
CA SER A 98 3.61 -5.73 1.90
C SER A 98 3.95 -4.26 1.65
N LEU A 99 4.51 -3.93 0.49
CA LEU A 99 4.88 -2.55 0.14
C LEU A 99 3.66 -1.62 0.04
N MET A 100 2.54 -2.15 -0.46
CA MET A 100 1.32 -1.38 -0.73
C MET A 100 0.23 -1.54 0.33
N THR A 101 0.57 -1.97 1.56
CA THR A 101 -0.43 -2.16 2.65
C THR A 101 -1.21 -0.90 2.97
N HIS A 102 -0.60 0.28 2.80
CA HIS A 102 -1.27 1.56 2.98
C HIS A 102 -2.50 1.72 2.07
N GLY A 103 -2.51 1.05 0.92
CA GLY A 103 -3.65 1.05 -0.02
C GLY A 103 -4.95 0.52 0.58
N ILE A 104 -4.87 -0.30 1.63
CA ILE A 104 -6.04 -0.82 2.36
C ILE A 104 -6.14 -0.25 3.78
N GLY A 105 -5.03 0.06 4.43
CA GLY A 105 -5.01 0.57 5.80
C GLY A 105 -5.33 2.05 5.93
N LEU A 106 -4.88 2.87 5.00
CA LEU A 106 -5.05 4.33 5.06
C LEU A 106 -6.45 4.85 4.66
N PRO A 107 -7.15 4.28 3.65
CA PRO A 107 -8.46 4.76 3.25
C PRO A 107 -9.50 4.87 4.38
N PRO A 108 -9.66 3.92 5.31
CA PRO A 108 -10.57 4.08 6.44
C PRO A 108 -10.21 5.27 7.35
N VAL A 109 -8.91 5.52 7.56
CA VAL A 109 -8.43 6.66 8.35
C VAL A 109 -8.81 7.97 7.67
N LEU A 110 -8.58 8.07 6.35
CA LEU A 110 -8.91 9.28 5.58
C LEU A 110 -10.42 9.51 5.46
N ALA A 111 -11.22 8.45 5.37
CA ALA A 111 -12.67 8.56 5.22
C ALA A 111 -13.38 8.87 6.55
N LEU A 112 -12.95 8.29 7.66
CA LEU A 112 -13.70 8.26 8.92
C LEU A 112 -12.94 8.89 10.10
N GLY A 113 -11.64 9.11 9.98
CA GLY A 113 -10.80 9.68 11.04
C GLY A 113 -11.07 11.17 11.27
N SER A 114 -10.80 11.64 12.50
CA SER A 114 -10.72 13.08 12.76
C SER A 114 -9.55 13.72 11.99
N GLU A 115 -9.60 15.02 11.76
CA GLU A 115 -8.50 15.73 11.09
C GLU A 115 -7.17 15.58 11.83
N GLU A 116 -7.21 15.57 13.16
CA GLU A 116 -6.04 15.28 13.98
C GLU A 116 -5.46 13.88 13.66
N LEU A 117 -6.31 12.86 13.60
CA LEU A 117 -5.89 11.49 13.29
C LEU A 117 -5.32 11.40 11.86
N LYS A 118 -5.99 11.99 10.88
CA LYS A 118 -5.52 12.01 9.48
C LYS A 118 -4.13 12.63 9.37
N ARG A 119 -3.93 13.83 9.96
CA ARG A 119 -2.64 14.53 9.94
C ARG A 119 -1.54 13.83 10.72
N ARG A 120 -1.89 13.04 11.72
CA ARG A 120 -0.93 12.23 12.48
C ARG A 120 -0.49 10.97 11.73
N VAL A 121 -1.40 10.35 10.99
CA VAL A 121 -1.17 9.02 10.38
C VAL A 121 -0.75 9.13 8.91
N ALA A 122 -1.46 9.92 8.10
CA ALA A 122 -1.29 9.87 6.66
C ALA A 122 0.09 10.36 6.17
N PRO A 123 0.63 11.52 6.61
CA PRO A 123 1.91 12.00 6.11
C PRO A 123 3.07 11.03 6.33
N PRO A 124 3.34 10.51 7.54
CA PRO A 124 4.46 9.58 7.74
C PRO A 124 4.25 8.22 7.05
N VAL A 125 3.01 7.81 6.79
CA VAL A 125 2.72 6.59 6.02
C VAL A 125 3.03 6.83 4.54
N LEU A 126 2.60 7.95 3.97
CA LEU A 126 2.84 8.29 2.56
C LEU A 126 4.32 8.63 2.30
N ALA A 127 5.05 9.10 3.31
CA ALA A 127 6.51 9.26 3.27
C ALA A 127 7.28 7.93 3.42
N GLY A 128 6.60 6.81 3.69
CA GLY A 128 7.22 5.51 3.90
C GLY A 128 7.94 5.35 5.24
N GLU A 129 7.84 6.32 6.13
CA GLU A 129 8.47 6.33 7.47
C GLU A 129 7.73 5.40 8.44
N ARG A 130 6.42 5.23 8.24
CA ARG A 130 5.54 4.39 9.04
C ARG A 130 4.77 3.41 8.17
N ILE A 131 4.55 2.22 8.70
CA ILE A 131 3.77 1.17 8.06
C ILE A 131 2.41 1.10 8.72
N ILE A 132 1.35 1.05 7.92
CA ILE A 132 -0.02 0.84 8.37
C ILE A 132 -0.51 -0.52 7.90
N ALA A 133 -1.26 -1.23 8.75
CA ALA A 133 -1.88 -2.50 8.40
C ALA A 133 -3.38 -2.51 8.74
N LEU A 134 -4.16 -3.27 7.98
CA LEU A 134 -5.59 -3.44 8.22
C LEU A 134 -5.87 -4.84 8.76
N GLY A 135 -6.30 -4.92 10.03
CA GLY A 135 -6.66 -6.17 10.70
C GLY A 135 -8.14 -6.49 10.56
N ILE A 136 -8.51 -7.36 9.61
CA ILE A 136 -9.89 -7.83 9.41
C ILE A 136 -10.05 -9.27 9.87
N THR A 137 -9.31 -10.21 9.26
CA THR A 137 -9.48 -11.65 9.48
C THR A 137 -9.32 -12.05 10.93
N GLU A 138 -10.20 -12.91 11.40
CA GLU A 138 -10.18 -13.50 12.73
C GLU A 138 -10.12 -15.04 12.65
N PRO A 139 -9.77 -15.75 13.72
CA PRO A 139 -9.83 -17.22 13.74
C PRO A 139 -11.20 -17.79 13.38
N SER A 140 -12.27 -17.02 13.58
CA SER A 140 -13.65 -17.40 13.28
C SER A 140 -14.10 -17.13 11.85
N GLY A 141 -13.35 -16.36 11.06
CA GLY A 141 -13.71 -16.02 9.67
C GLY A 141 -13.00 -14.81 9.12
N GLY A 142 -13.05 -14.66 7.79
CA GLY A 142 -12.44 -13.53 7.06
C GLY A 142 -13.39 -12.94 6.02
N SER A 143 -13.99 -13.77 5.15
CA SER A 143 -14.91 -13.29 4.10
C SER A 143 -16.23 -12.76 4.68
N ASP A 144 -16.71 -13.32 5.77
CA ASP A 144 -17.88 -12.81 6.50
C ASP A 144 -17.43 -11.76 7.53
N VAL A 145 -17.22 -10.53 7.06
CA VAL A 145 -16.82 -9.40 7.91
C VAL A 145 -17.92 -8.96 8.89
N ALA A 146 -19.17 -9.33 8.65
CA ALA A 146 -20.28 -9.05 9.57
C ALA A 146 -20.21 -9.92 10.84
N ALA A 147 -19.51 -11.06 10.78
CA ALA A 147 -19.32 -11.98 11.90
C ALA A 147 -18.07 -11.69 12.76
N LEU A 148 -17.43 -10.53 12.61
CA LEU A 148 -16.28 -10.13 13.42
C LEU A 148 -16.63 -10.10 14.92
N ARG A 149 -15.75 -10.65 15.74
CA ARG A 149 -15.93 -10.80 17.20
C ARG A 149 -15.05 -9.87 18.03
N THR A 150 -13.99 -9.31 17.45
CA THR A 150 -13.17 -8.29 18.14
C THR A 150 -14.04 -7.11 18.53
N LYS A 151 -13.98 -6.74 19.81
CA LYS A 151 -14.80 -5.66 20.40
C LYS A 151 -13.91 -4.63 21.04
N ALA A 152 -14.28 -3.36 20.86
CA ALA A 152 -13.75 -2.23 21.60
C ALA A 152 -14.86 -1.72 22.53
N VAL A 153 -14.63 -1.77 23.84
CA VAL A 153 -15.57 -1.28 24.88
C VAL A 153 -14.98 -0.04 25.50
N ARG A 154 -15.76 1.04 25.56
CA ARG A 154 -15.30 2.30 26.16
C ARG A 154 -15.17 2.15 27.68
N ASP A 155 -14.05 2.63 28.22
CA ASP A 155 -13.75 2.68 29.63
C ASP A 155 -13.14 4.06 29.97
N GLY A 156 -13.97 4.99 30.41
CA GLY A 156 -13.60 6.39 30.64
C GLY A 156 -13.12 7.04 29.33
N ASP A 157 -11.86 7.49 29.29
CA ASP A 157 -11.22 8.14 28.16
C ASP A 157 -10.45 7.17 27.24
N ALA A 158 -10.53 5.86 27.54
CA ALA A 158 -9.86 4.80 26.80
C ALA A 158 -10.86 3.81 26.20
N TYR A 159 -10.35 2.87 25.40
CA TYR A 159 -11.07 1.69 24.94
C TYR A 159 -10.31 0.42 25.34
N ILE A 160 -11.04 -0.55 25.87
CA ILE A 160 -10.53 -1.91 26.08
C ILE A 160 -10.87 -2.72 24.85
N VAL A 161 -9.83 -3.18 24.13
CA VAL A 161 -9.99 -3.98 22.90
C VAL A 161 -9.71 -5.45 23.23
N ASN A 162 -10.69 -6.32 22.96
CA ASN A 162 -10.60 -7.76 23.14
C ASN A 162 -10.90 -8.48 21.81
N GLY A 163 -9.98 -9.38 21.40
CA GLY A 163 -10.12 -10.16 20.19
C GLY A 163 -8.78 -10.66 19.67
N SER A 164 -8.83 -11.33 18.53
CA SER A 164 -7.63 -11.82 17.85
C SER A 164 -7.78 -11.57 16.36
N LYS A 165 -6.69 -11.18 15.72
CA LYS A 165 -6.60 -11.03 14.27
C LYS A 165 -5.52 -11.97 13.73
N MET A 166 -5.71 -12.49 12.49
CA MET A 166 -4.74 -13.38 11.87
C MET A 166 -4.56 -13.06 10.37
N PHE A 167 -3.44 -13.50 9.83
CA PHE A 167 -3.08 -13.29 8.42
C PHE A 167 -3.03 -11.80 8.02
N ILE A 168 -2.60 -10.94 8.94
CA ILE A 168 -2.55 -9.50 8.69
C ILE A 168 -1.25 -9.14 7.99
N THR A 169 -1.34 -8.75 6.72
CA THR A 169 -0.19 -8.29 5.93
C THR A 169 0.51 -7.15 6.65
N SER A 170 1.81 -7.30 6.87
CA SER A 170 2.66 -6.39 7.66
C SER A 170 2.25 -6.21 9.13
N GLY A 171 1.34 -7.02 9.68
CA GLY A 171 0.84 -6.85 11.05
C GLY A 171 1.91 -6.90 12.14
N MET A 172 3.00 -7.66 11.93
CA MET A 172 4.15 -7.71 12.86
C MET A 172 5.10 -6.52 12.74
N ARG A 173 4.94 -5.69 11.71
CA ARG A 173 5.83 -4.58 11.35
C ARG A 173 5.14 -3.23 11.38
N ALA A 174 3.82 -3.24 11.47
CA ALA A 174 2.99 -2.03 11.42
C ALA A 174 3.23 -1.13 12.64
N ASP A 175 3.20 0.14 12.38
CA ASP A 175 3.23 1.21 13.40
C ASP A 175 1.79 1.63 13.78
N TRP A 176 0.82 1.35 12.86
CA TRP A 176 -0.60 1.69 13.02
C TRP A 176 -1.50 0.51 12.70
#